data_5a90b342cede4da96a5e5ed65695ed3f
#
_entry.id   5a90b342cede4da96a5e5ed65695ed3f
#
_cell.length_a   1.000
_cell.length_b   1.000
_cell.length_c   1.000
_cell.angle_alpha   90.00
_cell.angle_beta   90.00
_cell.angle_gamma   90.00
#
_symmetry.space_group_name_H-M   'P 1'
#
loop_
_entity.id
_entity.type
_entity.pdbx_description
1 polymer ?
#
loop_
_entity_poly.entity_id
_entity_poly.type
_entity_poly.pdbx_seq_one_letter_code
_entity_poly.pdbx_strand_id
1 'polypeptide(L)'
;MTLKIANTIISNDYRQVRLAPQYQSDMENYYEAEVASLDFSNKTDALNRINGWCNDHTEGMIPKILSENELDKEALLLLMNAIYFKATWTDKFDANDTKDEAFTTEDGVQKTLPMMHRKARAICGENDIYTILNLPYGSGDKWSMRVLLPKEGKTIDDVINSLNQESWQEFSDMHSWEPPIVDIKIPRFSTAFETDLKKPLSTLGAPSMFDPEKAQFPYISSNFNDIYVSLMKQKAAIEVNEEGTKASAVTVAVMGETAIGPIGKDMNIDFHCNRPFVYVIQEASSGTIFFLGTYIGE
;
A
#
# COMPACT_ATOMS: atom_id res chain seq x y z
N MET A 1 10.56 -8.67 8.82
CA MET A 1 9.61 -7.73 8.21
C MET A 1 10.27 -6.36 8.15
N THR A 2 10.16 -5.68 7.03
CA THR A 2 10.63 -4.31 6.83
C THR A 2 9.49 -3.49 6.26
N LEU A 3 9.01 -2.52 7.02
CA LEU A 3 8.18 -1.44 6.54
C LEU A 3 9.06 -0.20 6.52
N LYS A 4 9.23 0.40 5.37
CA LYS A 4 9.91 1.69 5.24
C LYS A 4 8.87 2.70 4.76
N ILE A 5 8.65 3.71 5.57
CA ILE A 5 7.89 4.90 5.20
C ILE A 5 8.93 6.02 5.19
N ALA A 6 9.24 6.53 4.01
CA ALA A 6 10.19 7.60 3.87
C ALA A 6 9.46 8.88 3.46
N ASN A 7 9.71 9.95 4.18
CA ASN A 7 9.19 11.28 3.91
C ASN A 7 10.35 12.21 3.55
N THR A 8 10.16 13.09 2.60
CA THR A 8 11.12 14.15 2.35
C THR A 8 10.43 15.47 2.00
N ILE A 9 11.05 16.54 2.46
CA ILE A 9 10.69 17.91 2.16
C ILE A 9 11.89 18.56 1.49
N ILE A 10 11.69 19.04 0.27
CA ILE A 10 12.74 19.66 -0.51
C ILE A 10 12.36 21.11 -0.81
N SER A 11 13.14 22.04 -0.27
CA SER A 11 13.01 23.46 -0.56
C SER A 11 13.80 23.85 -1.82
N ASN A 12 13.28 24.83 -2.56
CA ASN A 12 13.91 25.30 -3.79
C ASN A 12 14.95 26.38 -3.49
N ASP A 13 16.21 26.05 -3.67
CA ASP A 13 17.33 26.99 -3.49
C ASP A 13 17.37 28.08 -4.58
N TYR A 14 16.99 27.75 -5.80
CA TYR A 14 16.85 28.75 -6.88
C TYR A 14 15.88 29.88 -6.51
N ARG A 15 14.80 29.57 -5.80
CA ARG A 15 13.84 30.53 -5.29
C ARG A 15 14.23 31.06 -3.90
N GLN A 16 15.38 30.63 -3.36
CA GLN A 16 15.88 31.01 -2.03
C GLN A 16 14.86 30.72 -0.90
N VAL A 17 14.13 29.63 -1.00
CA VAL A 17 13.15 29.24 0.02
C VAL A 17 13.88 28.80 1.28
N ARG A 18 13.55 29.41 2.41
CA ARG A 18 14.07 29.05 3.73
C ARG A 18 12.93 28.50 4.59
N LEU A 19 13.06 27.24 4.97
CA LEU A 19 12.11 26.64 5.91
C LEU A 19 12.20 27.35 7.28
N ALA A 20 11.06 27.48 7.95
CA ALA A 20 11.05 27.96 9.32
C ALA A 20 11.73 26.93 10.23
N PRO A 21 12.67 27.33 11.13
CA PRO A 21 13.43 26.37 11.94
C PRO A 21 12.58 25.42 12.77
N GLN A 22 11.46 25.88 13.30
CA GLN A 22 10.53 25.04 14.06
C GLN A 22 9.88 24.01 13.15
N TYR A 23 9.41 24.41 11.97
CA TYR A 23 8.80 23.48 11.00
C TYR A 23 9.78 22.39 10.58
N GLN A 24 11.03 22.75 10.25
CA GLN A 24 12.07 21.79 9.92
C GLN A 24 12.29 20.79 11.08
N SER A 25 12.45 21.31 12.30
CA SER A 25 12.64 20.46 13.49
C SER A 25 11.45 19.52 13.74
N ASP A 26 10.23 20.00 13.55
CA ASP A 26 9.03 19.18 13.72
C ASP A 26 8.95 18.06 12.66
N MET A 27 9.30 18.36 11.41
CA MET A 27 9.32 17.36 10.34
C MET A 27 10.37 16.29 10.56
N GLU A 28 11.57 16.66 10.99
CA GLU A 28 12.66 15.74 11.29
C GLU A 28 12.33 14.85 12.53
N ASN A 29 11.77 15.44 13.60
CA ASN A 29 11.59 14.74 14.87
C ASN A 29 10.29 13.93 14.99
N TYR A 30 9.20 14.39 14.36
CA TYR A 30 7.87 13.76 14.51
C TYR A 30 7.43 12.98 13.28
N TYR A 31 7.96 13.33 12.10
CA TYR A 31 7.62 12.67 10.83
C TYR A 31 8.79 11.91 10.23
N GLU A 32 9.95 11.91 10.90
CA GLU A 32 11.19 11.29 10.41
C GLU A 32 11.50 11.69 8.95
N ALA A 33 11.15 12.95 8.60
CA ALA A 33 11.31 13.44 7.25
C ALA A 33 12.75 13.91 7.00
N GLU A 34 13.30 13.54 5.87
CA GLU A 34 14.53 14.14 5.38
C GLU A 34 14.25 15.54 4.82
N VAL A 35 14.98 16.52 5.29
CA VAL A 35 14.88 17.90 4.82
C VAL A 35 16.09 18.25 3.97
N ALA A 36 15.83 18.71 2.73
CA ALA A 36 16.87 19.07 1.77
C ALA A 36 16.56 20.41 1.08
N SER A 37 17.59 21.02 0.52
CA SER A 37 17.48 22.17 -0.38
C SER A 37 18.15 21.84 -1.71
N LEU A 38 17.44 22.05 -2.83
CA LEU A 38 17.92 21.77 -4.17
C LEU A 38 17.63 22.94 -5.11
N ASP A 39 18.54 23.18 -6.04
CA ASP A 39 18.32 24.14 -7.13
C ASP A 39 17.46 23.49 -8.24
N PHE A 40 16.18 23.84 -8.29
CA PHE A 40 15.24 23.30 -9.28
C PHE A 40 15.47 23.87 -10.69
N SER A 41 16.31 24.91 -10.86
CA SER A 41 16.74 25.38 -12.18
C SER A 41 17.73 24.41 -12.81
N ASN A 42 18.53 23.70 -12.01
CA ASN A 42 19.35 22.58 -12.45
C ASN A 42 18.57 21.27 -12.40
N LYS A 43 17.62 21.11 -13.32
CA LYS A 43 16.70 19.98 -13.35
C LYS A 43 17.40 18.63 -13.30
N THR A 44 18.50 18.47 -14.00
CA THR A 44 19.23 17.18 -14.08
C THR A 44 19.75 16.77 -12.70
N ASP A 45 20.44 17.66 -11.99
CA ASP A 45 20.96 17.37 -10.66
C ASP A 45 19.82 17.15 -9.64
N ALA A 46 18.83 18.04 -9.65
CA ALA A 46 17.68 17.93 -8.77
C ALA A 46 16.95 16.60 -8.95
N LEU A 47 16.65 16.18 -10.19
CA LEU A 47 15.98 14.92 -10.48
C LEU A 47 16.82 13.70 -10.10
N ASN A 48 18.14 13.75 -10.33
CA ASN A 48 19.01 12.65 -9.92
C ASN A 48 18.98 12.44 -8.39
N ARG A 49 19.01 13.53 -7.62
CA ARG A 49 18.94 13.46 -6.16
C ARG A 49 17.57 13.02 -5.66
N ILE A 50 16.49 13.56 -6.21
CA ILE A 50 15.11 13.22 -5.89
C ILE A 50 14.83 11.74 -6.18
N ASN A 51 15.16 11.27 -7.39
CA ASN A 51 14.92 9.89 -7.79
C ASN A 51 15.88 8.93 -7.08
N GLY A 52 17.14 9.32 -6.83
CA GLY A 52 18.09 8.57 -6.03
C GLY A 52 17.59 8.34 -4.60
N TRP A 53 17.07 9.39 -3.95
CA TRP A 53 16.45 9.28 -2.63
C TRP A 53 15.32 8.24 -2.62
N CYS A 54 14.41 8.29 -3.58
CA CYS A 54 13.30 7.35 -3.66
C CYS A 54 13.78 5.91 -3.91
N ASN A 55 14.73 5.72 -4.83
CA ASN A 55 15.36 4.44 -5.12
C ASN A 55 15.99 3.81 -3.87
N ASP A 56 16.74 4.58 -3.10
CA ASP A 56 17.47 4.12 -1.93
C ASP A 56 16.51 3.75 -0.77
N HIS A 57 15.43 4.50 -0.59
CA HIS A 57 14.44 4.24 0.45
C HIS A 57 13.47 3.11 0.10
N THR A 58 13.41 2.69 -1.16
CA THR A 58 12.54 1.59 -1.62
C THR A 58 13.32 0.35 -2.09
N GLU A 59 14.59 0.23 -1.73
CA GLU A 59 15.46 -0.90 -2.13
C GLU A 59 15.46 -1.15 -3.64
N GLY A 60 15.38 -0.08 -4.44
CA GLY A 60 15.37 -0.14 -5.89
C GLY A 60 14.01 -0.43 -6.54
N MET A 61 12.96 -0.68 -5.76
CA MET A 61 11.63 -0.96 -6.31
C MET A 61 11.00 0.26 -6.98
N ILE A 62 11.33 1.46 -6.52
CA ILE A 62 10.86 2.71 -7.12
C ILE A 62 12.06 3.54 -7.58
N PRO A 63 12.64 3.24 -8.75
CA PRO A 63 13.85 3.92 -9.22
C PRO A 63 13.59 5.37 -9.66
N LYS A 64 12.33 5.76 -9.84
CA LYS A 64 11.96 7.10 -10.29
C LYS A 64 10.61 7.51 -9.73
N ILE A 65 10.58 8.65 -9.01
CA ILE A 65 9.33 9.25 -8.47
C ILE A 65 8.91 10.50 -9.25
N LEU A 66 9.85 11.19 -9.89
CA LEU A 66 9.60 12.45 -10.60
C LEU A 66 10.26 12.44 -11.97
N SER A 67 9.55 12.96 -12.98
CA SER A 67 10.04 13.18 -14.34
C SER A 67 10.40 14.63 -14.58
N GLU A 68 11.13 14.91 -15.68
CA GLU A 68 11.60 16.25 -16.03
C GLU A 68 10.46 17.25 -16.26
N ASN A 69 9.35 16.76 -16.84
CA ASN A 69 8.17 17.60 -17.14
C ASN A 69 7.37 17.97 -15.89
N GLU A 70 7.58 17.26 -14.78
CA GLU A 70 6.86 17.46 -13.53
C GLU A 70 7.61 18.38 -12.57
N LEU A 71 8.92 18.52 -12.74
CA LEU A 71 9.71 19.47 -11.94
C LEU A 71 9.60 20.88 -12.52
N ASP A 72 8.80 21.70 -11.84
CA ASP A 72 8.73 23.13 -12.12
C ASP A 72 9.84 23.86 -11.35
N LYS A 73 10.68 24.59 -12.07
CA LYS A 73 11.74 25.41 -11.45
C LYS A 73 11.20 26.53 -10.55
N GLU A 74 9.95 26.94 -10.75
CA GLU A 74 9.29 27.96 -9.94
C GLU A 74 8.58 27.40 -8.71
N ALA A 75 8.46 26.08 -8.59
CA ALA A 75 7.90 25.46 -7.39
C ALA A 75 8.72 25.85 -6.16
N LEU A 76 8.05 26.14 -5.04
CA LEU A 76 8.74 26.52 -3.79
C LEU A 76 9.19 25.31 -2.98
N LEU A 77 8.34 24.30 -2.92
CA LEU A 77 8.56 23.09 -2.12
C LEU A 77 8.07 21.84 -2.86
N LEU A 78 8.75 20.74 -2.62
CA LEU A 78 8.29 19.40 -2.95
C LEU A 78 8.09 18.60 -1.66
N LEU A 79 6.94 17.95 -1.56
CA LEU A 79 6.60 17.02 -0.49
C LEU A 79 6.45 15.65 -1.13
N MET A 80 7.24 14.69 -0.69
CA MET A 80 7.21 13.35 -1.27
C MET A 80 7.18 12.28 -0.18
N ASN A 81 6.44 11.24 -0.47
CA ASN A 81 6.35 10.04 0.35
C ASN A 81 6.62 8.82 -0.52
N ALA A 82 7.45 7.93 -0.01
CA ALA A 82 7.71 6.62 -0.60
C ALA A 82 7.42 5.55 0.45
N ILE A 83 6.58 4.58 0.10
CA ILE A 83 6.22 3.47 0.97
C ILE A 83 6.72 2.17 0.35
N TYR A 84 7.51 1.45 1.12
CA TYR A 84 8.02 0.14 0.76
C TYR A 84 7.71 -0.87 1.85
N PHE A 85 7.10 -1.97 1.47
CA PHE A 85 6.78 -3.05 2.39
C PHE A 85 7.45 -4.35 1.94
N LYS A 86 8.13 -4.98 2.88
CA LYS A 86 8.76 -6.27 2.70
C LYS A 86 8.54 -7.12 3.95
N ALA A 87 7.79 -8.21 3.83
CA ALA A 87 7.48 -9.11 4.94
C ALA A 87 7.45 -10.57 4.47
N THR A 88 7.69 -11.50 5.39
CA THR A 88 7.64 -12.94 5.15
C THR A 88 6.29 -13.47 5.56
N TRP A 89 5.74 -14.38 4.79
CA TRP A 89 4.59 -15.15 5.24
C TRP A 89 4.91 -15.88 6.56
N THR A 90 3.98 -15.93 7.46
CA THR A 90 4.07 -16.82 8.64
C THR A 90 4.22 -18.26 8.17
N ASP A 91 3.37 -18.67 7.23
CA ASP A 91 3.47 -19.94 6.53
C ASP A 91 3.79 -19.66 5.06
N LYS A 92 4.96 -20.07 4.61
CA LYS A 92 5.44 -19.86 3.24
C LYS A 92 4.75 -20.75 2.23
N PHE A 93 4.81 -20.35 0.98
CA PHE A 93 4.55 -21.22 -0.14
C PHE A 93 5.84 -21.97 -0.53
N ASP A 94 5.73 -23.22 -0.99
CA ASP A 94 6.87 -23.92 -1.58
C ASP A 94 7.01 -23.52 -3.06
N ALA A 95 8.18 -23.04 -3.44
CA ALA A 95 8.42 -22.63 -4.83
C ALA A 95 8.29 -23.82 -5.83
N ASN A 96 8.46 -25.06 -5.36
CA ASN A 96 8.25 -26.26 -6.19
C ASN A 96 6.76 -26.50 -6.51
N ASP A 97 5.85 -25.96 -5.69
CA ASP A 97 4.40 -26.07 -5.88
C ASP A 97 3.83 -24.91 -6.70
N THR A 98 4.64 -23.89 -7.00
CA THR A 98 4.24 -22.80 -7.91
C THR A 98 4.21 -23.33 -9.34
N LYS A 99 3.06 -23.16 -10.01
CA LYS A 99 2.85 -23.63 -11.40
C LYS A 99 2.21 -22.54 -12.22
N ASP A 100 2.50 -22.56 -13.50
CA ASP A 100 1.84 -21.72 -14.48
C ASP A 100 0.39 -22.16 -14.65
N GLU A 101 -0.56 -21.28 -14.25
CA GLU A 101 -2.00 -21.52 -14.36
C GLU A 101 -2.72 -20.35 -15.02
N ALA A 102 -3.94 -20.60 -15.48
CA ALA A 102 -4.76 -19.58 -16.14
C ALA A 102 -5.28 -18.54 -15.13
N PHE A 103 -5.18 -17.27 -15.50
CA PHE A 103 -5.77 -16.14 -14.83
C PHE A 103 -6.63 -15.37 -15.84
N THR A 104 -7.89 -15.08 -15.50
CA THR A 104 -8.79 -14.32 -16.35
C THR A 104 -8.80 -12.86 -15.89
N THR A 105 -8.32 -11.96 -16.73
CA THR A 105 -8.30 -10.52 -16.45
C THR A 105 -9.71 -9.91 -16.45
N GLU A 106 -9.85 -8.65 -16.05
CA GLU A 106 -11.13 -7.98 -15.94
C GLU A 106 -11.86 -7.84 -17.30
N ASP A 107 -11.11 -7.67 -18.38
CA ASP A 107 -11.62 -7.65 -19.76
C ASP A 107 -11.86 -9.05 -20.35
N GLY A 108 -11.73 -10.12 -19.55
CA GLY A 108 -11.98 -11.50 -19.94
C GLY A 108 -10.85 -12.19 -20.69
N VAL A 109 -9.69 -11.54 -20.82
CA VAL A 109 -8.51 -12.16 -21.46
C VAL A 109 -7.87 -13.17 -20.51
N GLN A 110 -7.53 -14.34 -21.04
CA GLN A 110 -6.79 -15.33 -20.28
C GLN A 110 -5.28 -15.10 -20.41
N LYS A 111 -4.62 -15.00 -19.26
CA LYS A 111 -3.16 -14.96 -19.13
C LYS A 111 -2.66 -16.20 -18.39
N THR A 112 -1.43 -16.59 -18.60
CA THR A 112 -0.76 -17.63 -17.82
C THR A 112 0.16 -16.96 -16.81
N LEU A 113 -0.07 -17.22 -15.52
CA LEU A 113 0.68 -16.60 -14.42
C LEU A 113 1.27 -17.68 -13.50
N PRO A 114 2.45 -17.43 -12.89
CA PRO A 114 3.00 -18.32 -11.87
C PRO A 114 2.12 -18.26 -10.60
N MET A 115 1.34 -19.30 -10.40
CA MET A 115 0.39 -19.43 -9.31
C MET A 115 1.05 -20.17 -8.15
N MET A 116 1.31 -19.45 -7.05
CA MET A 116 1.79 -20.04 -5.79
C MET A 116 0.68 -20.88 -5.17
N HIS A 117 1.01 -22.07 -4.70
CA HIS A 117 0.04 -23.01 -4.17
C HIS A 117 0.45 -23.53 -2.80
N ARG A 118 -0.51 -23.59 -1.89
CA ARG A 118 -0.40 -24.37 -0.65
C ARG A 118 -1.76 -24.76 -0.11
N LYS A 119 -1.80 -25.86 0.65
CA LYS A 119 -2.98 -26.28 1.39
C LYS A 119 -2.70 -26.18 2.89
N ALA A 120 -3.41 -25.31 3.59
CA ALA A 120 -3.15 -25.01 4.98
C ALA A 120 -4.42 -24.59 5.72
N ARG A 121 -4.38 -24.63 7.06
CA ARG A 121 -5.40 -23.97 7.86
C ARG A 121 -5.21 -22.46 7.75
N ALA A 122 -6.28 -21.75 7.41
CA ALA A 122 -6.24 -20.29 7.29
C ALA A 122 -7.59 -19.68 7.66
N ILE A 123 -7.55 -18.48 8.27
CA ILE A 123 -8.76 -17.71 8.57
C ILE A 123 -9.36 -17.28 7.25
N CYS A 124 -10.57 -17.72 6.99
CA CYS A 124 -11.33 -17.44 5.78
C CYS A 124 -12.79 -17.14 6.17
N GLY A 125 -13.36 -16.16 5.48
CA GLY A 125 -14.76 -15.79 5.66
C GLY A 125 -15.39 -15.43 4.31
N GLU A 126 -16.71 -15.25 4.30
CA GLU A 126 -17.42 -14.86 3.09
C GLU A 126 -18.69 -14.06 3.41
N ASN A 127 -19.11 -13.28 2.41
CA ASN A 127 -20.42 -12.65 2.33
C ASN A 127 -20.99 -12.84 0.91
N ASP A 128 -22.04 -12.14 0.56
CA ASP A 128 -22.70 -12.27 -0.75
C ASP A 128 -21.88 -11.72 -1.93
N ILE A 129 -20.80 -10.96 -1.65
CA ILE A 129 -20.02 -10.25 -2.68
C ILE A 129 -18.64 -10.89 -2.90
N TYR A 130 -17.96 -11.29 -1.83
CA TYR A 130 -16.60 -11.84 -1.90
C TYR A 130 -16.33 -12.91 -0.85
N THR A 131 -15.28 -13.67 -1.08
CA THR A 131 -14.62 -14.49 -0.07
C THR A 131 -13.33 -13.79 0.36
N ILE A 132 -13.05 -13.76 1.66
CA ILE A 132 -11.85 -13.15 2.23
C ILE A 132 -10.94 -14.20 2.85
N LEU A 133 -9.65 -14.08 2.59
CA LEU A 133 -8.59 -14.92 3.16
C LEU A 133 -7.60 -14.05 3.92
N ASN A 134 -7.22 -14.47 5.13
CA ASN A 134 -6.18 -13.81 5.91
C ASN A 134 -4.85 -14.57 5.79
N LEU A 135 -3.81 -13.88 5.38
CA LEU A 135 -2.45 -14.38 5.22
C LEU A 135 -1.51 -13.61 6.16
N PRO A 136 -1.16 -14.17 7.32
CA PRO A 136 -0.31 -13.49 8.28
C PRO A 136 1.14 -13.40 7.83
N TYR A 137 1.81 -12.35 8.28
CA TYR A 137 3.24 -12.12 8.09
C TYR A 137 4.03 -12.27 9.38
N GLY A 138 5.23 -12.82 9.28
CA GLY A 138 6.19 -12.88 10.36
C GLY A 138 5.79 -13.79 11.52
N SER A 139 6.26 -13.48 12.71
CA SER A 139 5.93 -14.19 13.93
C SER A 139 5.00 -13.32 14.81
N GLY A 140 3.84 -13.85 15.20
CA GLY A 140 2.93 -13.19 16.15
C GLY A 140 1.79 -12.40 15.53
N ASP A 141 1.40 -12.72 14.32
CA ASP A 141 0.18 -12.23 13.64
C ASP A 141 -0.05 -10.71 13.67
N LYS A 142 1.05 -9.97 13.89
CA LYS A 142 1.00 -8.50 13.99
C LYS A 142 0.63 -7.84 12.66
N TRP A 143 0.95 -8.49 11.56
CA TRP A 143 0.75 -8.00 10.21
C TRP A 143 0.10 -9.07 9.35
N SER A 144 -0.82 -8.69 8.50
CA SER A 144 -1.42 -9.61 7.55
C SER A 144 -1.74 -8.97 6.21
N MET A 145 -1.71 -9.78 5.15
CA MET A 145 -2.39 -9.49 3.92
C MET A 145 -3.76 -10.14 3.96
N ARG A 146 -4.78 -9.36 3.68
CA ARG A 146 -6.13 -9.87 3.43
C ARG A 146 -6.41 -9.81 1.95
N VAL A 147 -6.86 -10.91 1.40
CA VAL A 147 -7.21 -11.04 -0.01
C VAL A 147 -8.71 -11.21 -0.11
N LEU A 148 -9.37 -10.29 -0.83
CA LEU A 148 -10.81 -10.30 -1.06
C LEU A 148 -11.05 -10.70 -2.52
N LEU A 149 -11.52 -11.92 -2.70
CA LEU A 149 -11.79 -12.49 -4.02
C LEU A 149 -13.28 -12.34 -4.35
N PRO A 150 -13.66 -11.54 -5.38
CA PRO A 150 -15.06 -11.41 -5.78
C PRO A 150 -15.69 -12.78 -6.06
N LYS A 151 -16.94 -12.99 -5.66
CA LYS A 151 -17.72 -14.18 -6.02
C LYS A 151 -18.04 -14.19 -7.51
N GLU A 152 -18.48 -15.32 -8.02
CA GLU A 152 -18.90 -15.44 -9.42
C GLU A 152 -19.99 -14.41 -9.76
N GLY A 153 -19.82 -13.69 -10.86
CA GLY A 153 -20.72 -12.61 -11.28
C GLY A 153 -20.54 -11.29 -10.52
N LYS A 154 -19.55 -11.19 -9.62
CA LYS A 154 -19.16 -9.95 -8.92
C LYS A 154 -17.83 -9.40 -9.46
N THR A 155 -17.67 -8.11 -9.34
CA THR A 155 -16.50 -7.36 -9.83
C THR A 155 -15.64 -6.83 -8.68
N ILE A 156 -14.44 -6.34 -8.99
CA ILE A 156 -13.62 -5.57 -8.03
C ILE A 156 -14.39 -4.35 -7.52
N ASP A 157 -15.11 -3.65 -8.39
CA ASP A 157 -15.88 -2.47 -8.01
C ASP A 157 -17.00 -2.82 -7.03
N ASP A 158 -17.67 -3.98 -7.17
CA ASP A 158 -18.64 -4.45 -6.18
C ASP A 158 -17.98 -4.63 -4.80
N VAL A 159 -16.77 -5.20 -4.77
CA VAL A 159 -16.00 -5.35 -3.53
C VAL A 159 -15.68 -3.99 -2.93
N ILE A 160 -15.04 -3.09 -3.72
CA ILE A 160 -14.63 -1.76 -3.24
C ILE A 160 -15.83 -0.96 -2.72
N ASN A 161 -16.94 -0.95 -3.46
CA ASN A 161 -18.14 -0.22 -3.07
C ASN A 161 -18.84 -0.80 -1.83
N SER A 162 -18.59 -2.06 -1.49
CA SER A 162 -19.09 -2.68 -0.27
C SER A 162 -18.26 -2.38 0.99
N LEU A 163 -17.03 -1.89 0.80
CA LEU A 163 -16.14 -1.55 1.91
C LEU A 163 -16.59 -0.27 2.61
N ASN A 164 -16.79 -0.36 3.89
CA ASN A 164 -17.13 0.76 4.77
C ASN A 164 -16.51 0.54 6.17
N GLN A 165 -16.73 1.45 7.09
CA GLN A 165 -16.14 1.36 8.43
C GLN A 165 -16.60 0.10 9.18
N GLU A 166 -17.85 -0.32 9.01
CA GLU A 166 -18.41 -1.49 9.67
C GLU A 166 -17.78 -2.78 9.12
N SER A 167 -17.79 -2.97 7.78
CA SER A 167 -17.13 -4.12 7.14
C SER A 167 -15.62 -4.17 7.43
N TRP A 168 -14.99 -3.00 7.60
CA TRP A 168 -13.58 -2.94 7.98
C TRP A 168 -13.33 -3.41 9.40
N GLN A 169 -14.20 -3.03 10.36
CA GLN A 169 -14.13 -3.50 11.74
C GLN A 169 -14.36 -5.02 11.81
N GLU A 170 -15.33 -5.52 11.06
CA GLU A 170 -15.60 -6.96 10.94
C GLU A 170 -14.38 -7.75 10.46
N PHE A 171 -13.60 -7.19 9.50
CA PHE A 171 -12.34 -7.80 9.08
C PHE A 171 -11.30 -7.84 10.19
N SER A 172 -11.22 -6.79 10.98
CA SER A 172 -10.26 -6.71 12.07
C SER A 172 -10.58 -7.71 13.18
N ASP A 173 -11.86 -7.94 13.41
CA ASP A 173 -12.35 -8.82 14.47
C ASP A 173 -12.49 -10.29 14.03
N MET A 174 -12.22 -10.60 12.76
CA MET A 174 -12.35 -11.96 12.23
C MET A 174 -11.27 -12.89 12.79
N HIS A 175 -11.67 -13.76 13.70
CA HIS A 175 -10.82 -14.75 14.36
C HIS A 175 -11.48 -16.13 14.27
N SER A 176 -10.68 -17.18 14.23
CA SER A 176 -11.16 -18.55 14.35
C SER A 176 -10.16 -19.41 15.13
N TRP A 177 -10.64 -20.10 16.17
CA TRP A 177 -9.84 -21.03 16.96
C TRP A 177 -9.46 -22.29 16.18
N GLU A 178 -10.31 -22.68 15.24
CA GLU A 178 -10.13 -23.84 14.38
C GLU A 178 -10.46 -23.45 12.94
N PRO A 179 -9.54 -22.74 12.26
CA PRO A 179 -9.78 -22.32 10.89
C PRO A 179 -9.90 -23.52 9.95
N PRO A 180 -10.67 -23.42 8.86
CA PRO A 180 -10.82 -24.46 7.86
C PRO A 180 -9.51 -24.79 7.16
N ILE A 181 -9.47 -25.92 6.48
CA ILE A 181 -8.41 -26.22 5.53
C ILE A 181 -8.75 -25.51 4.22
N VAL A 182 -7.87 -24.61 3.79
CA VAL A 182 -8.00 -23.84 2.56
C VAL A 182 -6.96 -24.32 1.54
N ASP A 183 -7.43 -24.64 0.35
CA ASP A 183 -6.59 -24.81 -0.83
C ASP A 183 -6.34 -23.43 -1.44
N ILE A 184 -5.14 -22.89 -1.27
CA ILE A 184 -4.82 -21.50 -1.56
C ILE A 184 -4.00 -21.43 -2.84
N LYS A 185 -4.50 -20.66 -3.82
CA LYS A 185 -3.75 -20.32 -5.01
C LYS A 185 -3.76 -18.81 -5.20
N ILE A 186 -2.57 -18.20 -5.21
CA ILE A 186 -2.38 -16.76 -5.40
C ILE A 186 -1.26 -16.55 -6.41
N PRO A 187 -1.42 -15.68 -7.42
CA PRO A 187 -0.34 -15.40 -8.36
C PRO A 187 0.85 -14.76 -7.64
N ARG A 188 2.06 -15.07 -8.09
CA ARG A 188 3.22 -14.24 -7.81
C ARG A 188 3.05 -12.93 -8.57
N PHE A 189 3.17 -11.79 -7.91
CA PHE A 189 3.01 -10.49 -8.57
C PHE A 189 3.88 -9.40 -7.96
N SER A 190 4.15 -8.39 -8.77
CA SER A 190 4.77 -7.14 -8.33
C SER A 190 3.96 -6.00 -8.92
N THR A 191 3.56 -5.05 -8.09
CA THR A 191 2.85 -3.87 -8.54
C THR A 191 3.53 -2.61 -8.02
N ALA A 192 3.57 -1.59 -8.87
CA ALA A 192 3.98 -0.25 -8.50
C ALA A 192 2.87 0.73 -8.89
N PHE A 193 2.41 1.50 -7.94
CA PHE A 193 1.35 2.48 -8.12
C PHE A 193 1.90 3.89 -7.93
N GLU A 194 1.51 4.80 -8.81
CA GLU A 194 1.83 6.22 -8.75
C GLU A 194 0.57 7.05 -8.86
N THR A 195 0.40 8.03 -8.00
CA THR A 195 -0.72 8.96 -8.10
C THR A 195 -0.33 10.38 -7.68
N ASP A 196 -0.95 11.36 -8.33
CA ASP A 196 -1.02 12.74 -7.83
C ASP A 196 -2.18 12.83 -6.84
N LEU A 197 -1.86 13.19 -5.60
CA LEU A 197 -2.83 13.29 -4.51
C LEU A 197 -3.68 14.57 -4.55
N LYS A 198 -3.42 15.51 -5.46
CA LYS A 198 -4.16 16.78 -5.55
C LYS A 198 -5.66 16.56 -5.68
N LYS A 199 -6.08 15.75 -6.66
CA LYS A 199 -7.51 15.48 -6.89
C LYS A 199 -8.15 14.70 -5.74
N PRO A 200 -7.59 13.58 -5.26
CA PRO A 200 -8.14 12.84 -4.12
C PRO A 200 -8.30 13.71 -2.86
N LEU A 201 -7.26 14.44 -2.46
CA LEU A 201 -7.30 15.28 -1.25
C LEU A 201 -8.26 16.47 -1.39
N SER A 202 -8.37 17.05 -2.59
CA SER A 202 -9.36 18.10 -2.86
C SER A 202 -10.78 17.57 -2.68
N THR A 203 -11.06 16.35 -3.14
CA THR A 203 -12.36 15.69 -2.97
C THR A 203 -12.65 15.37 -1.51
N LEU A 204 -11.62 15.02 -0.73
CA LEU A 204 -11.70 14.75 0.71
C LEU A 204 -11.84 16.02 1.58
N GLY A 205 -11.87 17.21 0.98
CA GLY A 205 -12.14 18.47 1.70
C GLY A 205 -10.94 19.40 1.89
N ALA A 206 -9.79 19.13 1.24
CA ALA A 206 -8.60 19.96 1.33
C ALA A 206 -8.23 20.70 0.01
N PRO A 207 -9.18 21.29 -0.75
CA PRO A 207 -8.86 21.92 -2.04
C PRO A 207 -8.02 23.19 -1.90
N SER A 208 -8.15 23.90 -0.79
CA SER A 208 -7.47 25.20 -0.57
C SER A 208 -5.95 25.08 -0.52
N MET A 209 -5.42 23.95 -0.06
CA MET A 209 -3.96 23.77 0.03
C MET A 209 -3.25 23.79 -1.34
N PHE A 210 -3.99 23.51 -2.42
CA PHE A 210 -3.50 23.49 -3.80
C PHE A 210 -3.81 24.77 -4.60
N ASP A 211 -4.51 25.73 -3.98
CA ASP A 211 -4.93 26.97 -4.61
C ASP A 211 -3.98 28.09 -4.17
N PRO A 212 -3.19 28.71 -5.08
CA PRO A 212 -2.21 29.73 -4.72
C PRO A 212 -2.85 31.00 -4.08
N GLU A 213 -4.17 31.23 -4.32
CA GLU A 213 -4.87 32.38 -3.74
C GLU A 213 -5.52 32.08 -2.38
N LYS A 214 -5.66 30.79 -2.02
CA LYS A 214 -6.37 30.36 -0.81
C LYS A 214 -5.52 29.60 0.19
N ALA A 215 -4.37 29.09 -0.24
CA ALA A 215 -3.47 28.35 0.63
C ALA A 215 -2.94 29.24 1.76
N GLN A 216 -2.94 28.70 2.97
CA GLN A 216 -2.45 29.40 4.16
C GLN A 216 -1.51 28.47 4.94
N PHE A 217 -0.21 28.61 4.70
CA PHE A 217 0.85 27.88 5.37
C PHE A 217 1.85 28.83 6.06
N PRO A 218 1.42 29.60 7.08
CA PRO A 218 2.24 30.68 7.64
C PRO A 218 3.47 30.21 8.40
N TYR A 219 3.57 28.91 8.69
CA TYR A 219 4.64 28.35 9.54
C TYR A 219 5.64 27.50 8.77
N ILE A 220 5.47 27.29 7.46
CA ILE A 220 6.38 26.46 6.67
C ILE A 220 7.67 27.16 6.35
N SER A 221 7.62 28.44 5.97
CA SER A 221 8.77 29.22 5.56
C SER A 221 8.97 30.48 6.40
N SER A 222 10.23 30.87 6.55
CA SER A 222 10.59 32.13 7.24
C SER A 222 10.61 33.35 6.32
N ASN A 223 10.56 33.16 5.00
CA ASN A 223 10.68 34.25 4.04
C ASN A 223 9.64 34.25 2.91
N PHE A 224 8.70 33.28 2.92
CA PHE A 224 7.57 33.24 2.01
C PHE A 224 6.28 33.03 2.80
N ASN A 225 5.25 33.81 2.49
CA ASN A 225 3.92 33.71 3.11
C ASN A 225 2.90 33.04 2.17
N ASP A 226 3.13 33.12 0.85
CA ASP A 226 2.19 32.65 -0.17
C ASP A 226 2.61 31.26 -0.69
N ILE A 227 2.76 30.33 0.24
CA ILE A 227 3.10 28.93 -0.09
C ILE A 227 1.84 28.16 -0.38
N TYR A 228 1.84 27.38 -1.44
CA TYR A 228 0.82 26.39 -1.76
C TYR A 228 1.47 25.10 -2.23
N VAL A 229 0.74 23.99 -2.17
CA VAL A 229 1.21 22.68 -2.65
C VAL A 229 0.98 22.60 -4.15
N SER A 230 2.04 22.72 -4.94
CA SER A 230 1.97 22.65 -6.40
C SER A 230 1.91 21.20 -6.92
N LEU A 231 2.59 20.28 -6.23
CA LEU A 231 2.65 18.86 -6.55
C LEU A 231 2.71 18.04 -5.27
N MET A 232 1.89 16.99 -5.19
CA MET A 232 1.91 16.02 -4.10
C MET A 232 1.79 14.61 -4.68
N LYS A 233 2.90 13.90 -4.72
CA LYS A 233 3.00 12.55 -5.29
C LYS A 233 3.18 11.49 -4.23
N GLN A 234 2.47 10.39 -4.44
CA GLN A 234 2.70 9.15 -3.72
C GLN A 234 3.09 8.05 -4.71
N LYS A 235 4.13 7.32 -4.36
CA LYS A 235 4.43 6.04 -5.00
C LYS A 235 4.46 4.95 -3.95
N ALA A 236 3.85 3.81 -4.30
CA ALA A 236 3.86 2.60 -3.49
C ALA A 236 4.27 1.43 -4.38
N ALA A 237 5.05 0.51 -3.84
CA ALA A 237 5.41 -0.72 -4.51
C ALA A 237 5.27 -1.91 -3.57
N ILE A 238 4.79 -3.01 -4.10
CA ILE A 238 4.67 -4.28 -3.40
C ILE A 238 5.14 -5.41 -4.30
N GLU A 239 5.86 -6.36 -3.71
CA GLU A 239 6.21 -7.63 -4.33
C GLU A 239 5.67 -8.77 -3.48
N VAL A 240 4.94 -9.68 -4.10
CA VAL A 240 4.34 -10.86 -3.49
C VAL A 240 4.93 -12.10 -4.16
N ASN A 241 5.62 -12.92 -3.38
CA ASN A 241 6.23 -14.16 -3.80
C ASN A 241 6.10 -15.25 -2.71
N GLU A 242 6.65 -16.44 -2.94
CA GLU A 242 6.54 -17.61 -2.07
C GLU A 242 7.16 -17.41 -0.70
N GLU A 243 8.22 -16.61 -0.64
CA GLU A 243 8.90 -16.31 0.62
C GLU A 243 8.03 -15.40 1.50
N GLY A 244 7.10 -14.68 0.88
CA GLY A 244 6.66 -13.44 1.49
C GLY A 244 7.94 -12.64 1.69
N THR A 245 8.46 -12.32 2.76
CA THR A 245 9.89 -12.03 2.96
C THR A 245 10.30 -12.50 4.35
N LYS A 246 11.06 -13.62 4.43
CA LYS A 246 11.67 -14.37 5.57
C LYS A 246 11.29 -13.99 7.02
N ALA A 247 10.73 -14.77 7.76
CA ALA A 247 10.81 -15.92 8.61
C ALA A 247 10.20 -15.78 10.01
N SER A 248 9.36 -16.78 10.37
CA SER A 248 9.22 -17.47 11.66
C SER A 248 8.26 -16.96 12.74
N ALA A 249 7.42 -17.84 13.15
CA ALA A 249 6.11 -18.07 13.70
C ALA A 249 5.85 -17.77 15.21
N VAL A 250 4.59 -17.62 15.62
CA VAL A 250 3.68 -18.32 16.56
C VAL A 250 2.52 -17.46 17.12
N THR A 251 1.37 -18.08 17.30
CA THR A 251 -0.04 -17.72 17.46
C THR A 251 -0.46 -17.24 18.85
N VAL A 252 -1.58 -16.47 18.98
CA VAL A 252 -2.74 -16.65 19.92
C VAL A 252 -3.92 -15.70 19.62
N ALA A 253 -5.17 -16.19 19.85
CA ALA A 253 -6.47 -15.66 19.44
C ALA A 253 -7.36 -15.08 20.56
N VAL A 254 -8.39 -14.27 20.24
CA VAL A 254 -9.63 -14.05 21.04
C VAL A 254 -10.82 -13.53 20.20
N MET A 255 -12.07 -13.90 20.58
CA MET A 255 -13.32 -13.89 19.81
C MET A 255 -14.18 -12.62 19.86
N GLY A 256 -15.00 -12.44 18.78
CA GLY A 256 -16.20 -11.60 18.70
C GLY A 256 -17.08 -12.01 17.50
N GLU A 257 -18.41 -11.87 17.59
CA GLU A 257 -19.37 -12.23 16.53
C GLU A 257 -19.54 -11.10 15.52
N THR A 258 -19.54 -11.43 14.21
CA THR A 258 -19.64 -10.47 13.11
C THR A 258 -20.49 -11.00 11.96
N ALA A 259 -21.03 -10.11 11.12
CA ALA A 259 -21.83 -10.45 9.94
C ALA A 259 -21.04 -11.13 8.81
N ILE A 260 -19.70 -11.14 8.87
CA ILE A 260 -18.85 -12.00 8.05
C ILE A 260 -18.68 -13.29 8.83
N GLY A 261 -19.45 -14.34 8.46
CA GLY A 261 -19.37 -15.64 9.12
C GLY A 261 -18.03 -16.32 8.87
N PRO A 262 -17.29 -16.77 9.92
CA PRO A 262 -16.17 -17.67 9.71
C PRO A 262 -16.67 -18.99 9.14
N ILE A 263 -15.97 -19.51 8.12
CA ILE A 263 -16.25 -20.83 7.58
C ILE A 263 -15.72 -21.88 8.56
N GLY A 264 -16.56 -22.87 8.92
CA GLY A 264 -16.26 -23.85 9.95
C GLY A 264 -15.17 -24.86 9.57
N LYS A 265 -14.55 -25.49 10.58
CA LYS A 265 -13.36 -26.38 10.51
C LYS A 265 -13.46 -27.60 9.61
N ASP A 266 -14.67 -28.07 9.34
CA ASP A 266 -14.91 -29.32 8.61
C ASP A 266 -15.07 -29.10 7.10
N MET A 267 -14.88 -27.86 6.60
CA MET A 267 -14.96 -27.53 5.19
C MET A 267 -13.57 -27.45 4.54
N ASN A 268 -13.42 -28.06 3.38
CA ASN A 268 -12.34 -27.77 2.46
C ASN A 268 -12.79 -26.62 1.56
N ILE A 269 -12.02 -25.56 1.50
CA ILE A 269 -12.34 -24.34 0.74
C ILE A 269 -11.29 -24.17 -0.34
N ASP A 270 -11.75 -23.97 -1.58
CA ASP A 270 -10.90 -23.57 -2.67
C ASP A 270 -10.86 -22.03 -2.74
N PHE A 271 -9.71 -21.45 -2.44
CA PHE A 271 -9.46 -20.02 -2.56
C PHE A 271 -8.43 -19.77 -3.69
N HIS A 272 -8.94 -19.74 -4.90
CA HIS A 272 -8.10 -19.64 -6.11
C HIS A 272 -8.22 -18.25 -6.73
N CYS A 273 -7.19 -17.43 -6.58
CA CYS A 273 -7.07 -16.09 -7.18
C CYS A 273 -6.74 -16.18 -8.68
N ASN A 274 -7.62 -16.81 -9.44
CA ASN A 274 -7.54 -16.96 -10.90
C ASN A 274 -8.27 -15.85 -11.67
N ARG A 275 -8.67 -14.79 -10.99
CA ARG A 275 -9.35 -13.60 -11.50
C ARG A 275 -8.98 -12.39 -10.65
N PRO A 276 -9.33 -11.15 -11.05
CA PRO A 276 -9.03 -9.94 -10.30
C PRO A 276 -9.49 -10.00 -8.85
N PHE A 277 -8.66 -9.46 -7.95
CA PHE A 277 -8.93 -9.42 -6.51
C PHE A 277 -8.43 -8.14 -5.87
N VAL A 278 -8.98 -7.82 -4.70
CA VAL A 278 -8.51 -6.74 -3.82
C VAL A 278 -7.58 -7.32 -2.78
N TYR A 279 -6.50 -6.62 -2.45
CA TYR A 279 -5.65 -6.99 -1.31
C TYR A 279 -5.44 -5.81 -0.38
N VAL A 280 -5.31 -6.11 0.90
CA VAL A 280 -5.09 -5.13 1.95
C VAL A 280 -3.99 -5.62 2.87
N ILE A 281 -2.99 -4.78 3.13
CA ILE A 281 -1.97 -5.04 4.15
C ILE A 281 -2.25 -4.14 5.34
N GLN A 282 -2.42 -4.77 6.51
CA GLN A 282 -2.76 -4.06 7.73
C GLN A 282 -1.95 -4.54 8.93
N GLU A 283 -1.87 -3.68 9.93
CA GLU A 283 -1.44 -4.03 11.28
C GLU A 283 -2.65 -4.55 12.07
N ALA A 284 -2.51 -5.76 12.64
CA ALA A 284 -3.66 -6.49 13.18
C ALA A 284 -4.23 -5.88 14.47
N SER A 285 -3.40 -5.27 15.32
CA SER A 285 -3.86 -4.77 16.63
C SER A 285 -4.62 -3.45 16.54
N SER A 286 -4.25 -2.59 15.59
CA SER A 286 -4.88 -1.27 15.39
C SER A 286 -5.86 -1.23 14.23
N GLY A 287 -5.84 -2.25 13.35
CA GLY A 287 -6.55 -2.23 12.09
C GLY A 287 -6.01 -1.22 11.07
N THR A 288 -4.83 -0.64 11.34
CA THR A 288 -4.25 0.38 10.45
C THR A 288 -3.88 -0.22 9.10
N ILE A 289 -4.42 0.37 8.04
CA ILE A 289 -4.14 -0.01 6.65
C ILE A 289 -2.86 0.68 6.20
N PHE A 290 -1.92 -0.10 5.67
CA PHE A 290 -0.68 0.40 5.06
C PHE A 290 -0.72 0.32 3.54
N PHE A 291 -1.34 -0.72 3.00
CA PHE A 291 -1.56 -0.87 1.57
C PHE A 291 -2.98 -1.35 1.30
N LEU A 292 -3.58 -0.75 0.32
CA LEU A 292 -4.83 -1.20 -0.31
C LEU A 292 -4.60 -1.17 -1.81
N GLY A 293 -4.84 -2.27 -2.48
CA GLY A 293 -4.65 -2.36 -3.91
C GLY A 293 -5.52 -3.42 -4.56
N THR A 294 -5.51 -3.40 -5.89
CA THR A 294 -6.15 -4.40 -6.74
C THR A 294 -5.08 -5.08 -7.57
N TYR A 295 -5.26 -6.37 -7.85
CA TYR A 295 -4.49 -7.09 -8.83
C TYR A 295 -5.41 -7.56 -9.95
N ILE A 296 -5.09 -7.18 -11.18
CA ILE A 296 -5.93 -7.40 -12.35
C ILE A 296 -5.26 -8.29 -13.42
N GLY A 297 -4.07 -8.85 -13.09
CA GLY A 297 -3.33 -9.74 -13.98
C GLY A 297 -2.28 -9.03 -14.85
N GLU A 298 -1.70 -7.93 -14.36
CA GLU A 298 -0.61 -7.21 -15.04
C GLU A 298 0.74 -7.43 -14.38
#